data_4c1cd302217f7c0b4b0f48513c3e7cd5
#
_entry.id   4c1cd302217f7c0b4b0f48513c3e7cd5
#
_cell.length_a   1.000
_cell.length_b   1.000
_cell.length_c   1.000
_cell.angle_alpha   90.00
_cell.angle_beta   90.00
_cell.angle_gamma   90.00
#
_symmetry.space_group_name_H-M   'P 1'
#
loop_
_entity.id
_entity.type
_entity.pdbx_description
1 polymer ?
#
loop_
_entity_poly.entity_id
_entity_poly.type
_entity_poly.pdbx_seq_one_letter_code
_entity_poly.pdbx_strand_id
1 'polypeptide(L)'
;MDERKNGILIPNKEYRAMDGVSSSDLKKMAKSPAHFRYWKDNPKEDTPSLLFGRAVHKYILEKDDFYKEFAVAPEIDRRTKDGKAQWLLFQDQNERKDIVSLDDFQQIKDMHYVLYSNSFARTLLTGKKELSYFTEDSETGITMKCRPDCLTEVAGTHFLIDYKTCNDASTDVFMRDSIKFMYDMQMAYYKHILDEILGVEHTVVFIAQEKTAPYCVNIMEPNEYYMRSGADMFREYLNLYKECSETGNWYGYMKDEVNSLGLPNWLQKQYEV
;
A
#
# COMPACT_ATOMS: atom_id res chain seq x y z
N MET A 1 27.61 8.10 -10.31
CA MET A 1 26.50 7.13 -10.25
C MET A 1 25.27 7.90 -9.83
N ASP A 2 24.16 7.77 -10.53
CA ASP A 2 22.93 8.47 -10.20
C ASP A 2 22.39 7.91 -8.86
N GLU A 3 22.42 8.73 -7.80
CA GLU A 3 22.01 8.32 -6.44
C GLU A 3 20.54 7.84 -6.41
N ARG A 4 19.74 8.28 -7.39
CA ARG A 4 18.35 7.85 -7.57
C ARG A 4 18.21 6.34 -7.80
N LYS A 5 19.21 5.70 -8.43
CA LYS A 5 19.21 4.23 -8.69
C LYS A 5 19.36 3.36 -7.45
N ASN A 6 19.84 3.90 -6.34
CA ASN A 6 20.06 3.12 -5.13
C ASN A 6 18.83 3.02 -4.23
N GLY A 7 17.79 3.83 -4.51
CA GLY A 7 16.69 4.03 -3.58
C GLY A 7 17.15 4.74 -2.31
N ILE A 8 16.25 5.40 -1.62
CA ILE A 8 16.57 6.19 -0.43
C ILE A 8 15.77 5.63 0.74
N LEU A 9 16.47 5.30 1.82
CA LEU A 9 15.80 4.93 3.08
C LEU A 9 15.43 6.20 3.83
N ILE A 10 14.14 6.51 3.86
CA ILE A 10 13.58 7.66 4.56
C ILE A 10 12.36 7.22 5.39
N PRO A 11 12.11 7.84 6.56
CA PRO A 11 10.93 7.55 7.35
C PRO A 11 9.63 7.74 6.57
N ASN A 12 8.62 6.91 6.84
CA ASN A 12 7.36 6.95 6.09
C ASN A 12 6.68 8.33 6.15
N LYS A 13 6.76 9.02 7.29
CA LYS A 13 6.21 10.37 7.47
C LYS A 13 6.89 11.38 6.54
N GLU A 14 8.20 11.29 6.40
CA GLU A 14 8.97 12.15 5.49
C GLU A 14 8.66 11.82 4.02
N TYR A 15 8.65 10.54 3.65
CA TYR A 15 8.26 10.11 2.31
C TYR A 15 6.89 10.65 1.90
N ARG A 16 5.91 10.59 2.81
CA ARG A 16 4.56 11.11 2.52
C ARG A 16 4.54 12.63 2.32
N ALA A 17 5.41 13.36 3.02
CA ALA A 17 5.52 14.82 2.94
C ALA A 17 6.31 15.30 1.72
N MET A 18 7.15 14.45 1.11
CA MET A 18 7.94 14.82 -0.07
C MET A 18 7.05 15.05 -1.28
N ASP A 19 7.46 15.96 -2.15
CA ASP A 19 6.81 16.22 -3.43
C ASP A 19 6.82 14.96 -4.31
N GLY A 20 5.84 14.90 -5.19
CA GLY A 20 5.63 13.79 -6.11
C GLY A 20 4.30 13.08 -5.89
N VAL A 21 3.78 12.55 -6.98
CA VAL A 21 2.55 11.78 -7.03
C VAL A 21 2.87 10.32 -6.64
N SER A 22 2.06 9.73 -5.80
CA SER A 22 2.14 8.32 -5.41
C SER A 22 0.96 7.52 -5.97
N SER A 23 1.06 6.20 -5.99
CA SER A 23 -0.08 5.34 -6.35
C SER A 23 -1.31 5.60 -5.46
N SER A 24 -1.11 5.94 -4.18
CA SER A 24 -2.20 6.32 -3.27
C SER A 24 -2.87 7.62 -3.65
N ASP A 25 -2.15 8.57 -4.24
CA ASP A 25 -2.71 9.80 -4.78
C ASP A 25 -3.57 9.49 -6.00
N LEU A 26 -3.08 8.65 -6.92
CA LEU A 26 -3.82 8.22 -8.10
C LEU A 26 -5.11 7.44 -7.75
N LYS A 27 -5.07 6.57 -6.73
CA LYS A 27 -6.28 5.89 -6.23
C LYS A 27 -7.38 6.86 -5.78
N LYS A 28 -7.01 8.06 -5.34
CA LYS A 28 -7.97 9.10 -4.95
C LYS A 28 -8.43 9.93 -6.12
N MET A 29 -7.54 10.19 -7.10
CA MET A 29 -7.91 10.77 -8.38
C MET A 29 -8.97 9.93 -9.09
N ALA A 30 -8.86 8.59 -9.02
CA ALA A 30 -9.83 7.64 -9.55
C ALA A 30 -11.25 7.84 -9.01
N LYS A 31 -11.40 8.33 -7.79
CA LYS A 31 -12.71 8.66 -7.24
C LYS A 31 -13.24 9.99 -7.79
N SER A 32 -12.48 11.04 -7.75
CA SER A 32 -12.58 12.30 -8.50
C SER A 32 -11.43 13.24 -8.08
N PRO A 33 -11.03 14.21 -8.92
CA PRO A 33 -10.09 15.26 -8.55
C PRO A 33 -10.44 16.01 -7.26
N ALA A 34 -11.72 16.33 -7.06
CA ALA A 34 -12.18 17.01 -5.85
C ALA A 34 -11.96 16.17 -4.57
N HIS A 35 -12.17 14.86 -4.63
CA HIS A 35 -11.91 13.96 -3.51
C HIS A 35 -10.41 13.88 -3.19
N PHE A 36 -9.56 13.81 -4.22
CA PHE A 36 -8.11 13.87 -4.04
C PHE A 36 -7.69 15.17 -3.35
N ARG A 37 -8.14 16.32 -3.86
CA ARG A 37 -7.79 17.64 -3.32
C ARG A 37 -8.25 17.79 -1.87
N TYR A 38 -9.53 17.47 -1.61
CA TYR A 38 -10.07 17.50 -0.26
C TYR A 38 -9.27 16.64 0.71
N TRP A 39 -8.91 15.45 0.30
CA TRP A 39 -8.16 14.53 1.15
C TRP A 39 -6.70 14.99 1.36
N LYS A 40 -6.08 15.60 0.34
CA LYS A 40 -4.73 16.15 0.46
C LYS A 40 -4.68 17.29 1.48
N ASP A 41 -5.72 18.13 1.48
CA ASP A 41 -5.85 19.27 2.40
C ASP A 41 -6.35 18.87 3.81
N ASN A 42 -6.96 17.68 3.93
CA ASN A 42 -7.56 17.19 5.18
C ASN A 42 -7.09 15.74 5.47
N PRO A 43 -5.82 15.53 5.81
CA PRO A 43 -5.31 14.21 6.14
C PRO A 43 -6.05 13.65 7.36
N LYS A 44 -6.49 12.39 7.26
CA LYS A 44 -7.17 11.71 8.37
C LYS A 44 -6.16 10.89 9.18
N GLU A 45 -6.47 10.75 10.46
CA GLU A 45 -5.79 9.78 11.31
C GLU A 45 -6.06 8.34 10.83
N ASP A 46 -5.13 7.45 11.12
CA ASP A 46 -5.27 6.04 10.78
C ASP A 46 -6.42 5.40 11.57
N THR A 47 -7.18 4.57 10.90
CA THR A 47 -8.12 3.68 11.58
C THR A 47 -7.37 2.55 12.31
N PRO A 48 -7.96 1.90 13.33
CA PRO A 48 -7.33 0.74 13.98
C PRO A 48 -6.86 -0.34 13.00
N SER A 49 -7.63 -0.60 11.94
CA SER A 49 -7.25 -1.57 10.91
C SER A 49 -6.04 -1.13 10.09
N LEU A 50 -5.91 0.17 9.79
CA LEU A 50 -4.73 0.70 9.11
C LEU A 50 -3.51 0.68 10.01
N LEU A 51 -3.68 1.01 11.28
CA LEU A 51 -2.63 0.92 12.29
C LEU A 51 -2.09 -0.51 12.42
N PHE A 52 -2.99 -1.50 12.55
CA PHE A 52 -2.63 -2.91 12.57
C PHE A 52 -1.88 -3.31 11.29
N GLY A 53 -2.40 -2.95 10.11
CA GLY A 53 -1.73 -3.22 8.83
C GLY A 53 -0.31 -2.65 8.78
N ARG A 54 -0.10 -1.40 9.20
CA ARG A 54 1.24 -0.78 9.28
C ARG A 54 2.17 -1.51 10.26
N ALA A 55 1.64 -1.91 11.41
CA ALA A 55 2.41 -2.66 12.41
C ALA A 55 2.84 -4.03 11.87
N VAL A 56 1.93 -4.75 11.18
CA VAL A 56 2.26 -6.01 10.50
C VAL A 56 3.35 -5.79 9.45
N HIS A 57 3.17 -4.83 8.53
CA HIS A 57 4.17 -4.52 7.50
C HIS A 57 5.53 -4.23 8.13
N LYS A 58 5.57 -3.33 9.11
CA LYS A 58 6.84 -2.99 9.79
C LYS A 58 7.50 -4.20 10.43
N TYR A 59 6.74 -5.05 11.11
CA TYR A 59 7.31 -6.24 11.76
C TYR A 59 7.76 -7.31 10.77
N ILE A 60 7.04 -7.48 9.66
CA ILE A 60 7.38 -8.44 8.60
C ILE A 60 8.61 -7.99 7.82
N LEU A 61 8.64 -6.74 7.41
CA LEU A 61 9.65 -6.23 6.49
C LEU A 61 10.91 -5.71 7.20
N GLU A 62 10.73 -5.03 8.32
CA GLU A 62 11.79 -4.30 9.04
C GLU A 62 11.73 -4.57 10.56
N LYS A 63 11.75 -5.84 10.94
CA LYS A 63 11.55 -6.29 12.34
C LYS A 63 12.44 -5.58 13.35
N ASP A 64 13.69 -5.34 13.01
CA ASP A 64 14.66 -4.72 13.91
C ASP A 64 14.33 -3.25 14.21
N ASP A 65 13.58 -2.61 13.30
CA ASP A 65 13.16 -1.22 13.42
C ASP A 65 11.74 -1.06 13.98
N PHE A 66 11.04 -2.17 14.25
CA PHE A 66 9.65 -2.14 14.75
C PHE A 66 9.49 -1.26 15.99
N TYR A 67 10.33 -1.45 16.98
CA TYR A 67 10.24 -0.71 18.25
C TYR A 67 10.70 0.75 18.17
N LYS A 68 11.20 1.20 17.02
CA LYS A 68 11.44 2.63 16.78
C LYS A 68 10.14 3.39 16.54
N GLU A 69 9.18 2.75 15.88
CA GLU A 69 7.92 3.36 15.46
C GLU A 69 6.71 2.87 16.28
N PHE A 70 6.78 1.68 16.87
CA PHE A 70 5.68 1.06 17.61
C PHE A 70 6.06 0.74 19.04
N ALA A 71 5.06 0.79 19.93
CA ALA A 71 5.15 0.31 21.29
C ALA A 71 4.05 -0.71 21.55
N VAL A 72 4.38 -1.77 22.30
CA VAL A 72 3.41 -2.80 22.69
C VAL A 72 2.80 -2.42 24.02
N ALA A 73 1.47 -2.31 24.08
CA ALA A 73 0.75 -1.99 25.29
C ALA A 73 1.04 -3.04 26.39
N PRO A 74 1.41 -2.61 27.60
CA PRO A 74 1.59 -3.53 28.72
C PRO A 74 0.24 -4.08 29.21
N GLU A 75 0.28 -5.25 29.82
CA GLU A 75 -0.88 -5.87 30.46
C GLU A 75 -1.20 -5.12 31.77
N ILE A 76 -2.11 -4.15 31.72
CA ILE A 76 -2.47 -3.28 32.82
C ILE A 76 -4.00 -3.22 32.96
N ASP A 77 -4.52 -3.40 34.18
CA ASP A 77 -5.93 -3.13 34.46
C ASP A 77 -6.20 -1.61 34.59
N ARG A 78 -6.56 -1.01 33.47
CA ARG A 78 -6.85 0.44 33.37
C ARG A 78 -8.08 0.91 34.17
N ARG A 79 -8.82 0.02 34.82
CA ARG A 79 -9.96 0.38 35.67
C ARG A 79 -9.49 0.85 37.06
N THR A 80 -8.34 0.40 37.50
CA THR A 80 -7.75 0.79 38.78
C THR A 80 -7.05 2.14 38.71
N LYS A 81 -6.88 2.81 39.88
CA LYS A 81 -6.14 4.07 39.97
C LYS A 81 -4.67 3.89 39.56
N ASP A 82 -4.04 2.81 40.03
CA ASP A 82 -2.64 2.50 39.72
C ASP A 82 -2.46 2.13 38.26
N GLY A 83 -3.39 1.36 37.68
CA GLY A 83 -3.34 1.01 36.27
C GLY A 83 -3.51 2.23 35.34
N LYS A 84 -4.36 3.18 35.73
CA LYS A 84 -4.47 4.47 35.00
C LYS A 84 -3.16 5.26 35.05
N ALA A 85 -2.52 5.33 36.21
CA ALA A 85 -1.25 6.03 36.36
C ALA A 85 -0.13 5.36 35.54
N GLN A 86 -0.04 4.02 35.58
CA GLN A 86 0.92 3.25 34.77
C GLN A 86 0.67 3.44 33.28
N TRP A 87 -0.60 3.48 32.84
CA TRP A 87 -0.93 3.71 31.46
C TRP A 87 -0.52 5.10 30.95
N LEU A 88 -0.77 6.14 31.75
CA LEU A 88 -0.33 7.49 31.42
C LEU A 88 1.19 7.59 31.31
N LEU A 89 1.92 6.98 32.25
CA LEU A 89 3.38 6.91 32.19
C LEU A 89 3.88 6.18 30.93
N PHE A 90 3.23 5.07 30.58
CA PHE A 90 3.56 4.34 29.35
C PHE A 90 3.32 5.18 28.09
N GLN A 91 2.20 5.90 28.02
CA GLN A 91 1.91 6.79 26.90
C GLN A 91 2.93 7.94 26.80
N ASP A 92 3.31 8.55 27.90
CA ASP A 92 4.32 9.62 27.98
C ASP A 92 5.69 9.12 27.46
N GLN A 93 6.12 7.95 27.90
CA GLN A 93 7.36 7.33 27.45
C GLN A 93 7.37 6.93 25.97
N ASN A 94 6.19 6.80 25.35
CA ASN A 94 6.01 6.38 23.97
C ASN A 94 5.22 7.39 23.13
N GLU A 95 5.24 8.66 23.50
CA GLU A 95 4.47 9.75 22.87
C GLU A 95 4.61 9.82 21.35
N ARG A 96 5.78 9.41 20.82
CA ARG A 96 6.09 9.47 19.39
C ARG A 96 5.87 8.14 18.66
N LYS A 97 5.35 7.13 19.35
CA LYS A 97 5.14 5.81 18.80
C LYS A 97 3.66 5.47 18.72
N ASP A 98 3.33 4.70 17.72
CA ASP A 98 2.02 4.08 17.63
C ASP A 98 1.93 2.92 18.62
N ILE A 99 0.81 2.81 19.35
CA ILE A 99 0.63 1.78 20.36
C ILE A 99 -0.22 0.66 19.78
N VAL A 100 0.31 -0.55 19.77
CA VAL A 100 -0.43 -1.78 19.43
C VAL A 100 -0.80 -2.54 20.71
N SER A 101 -1.93 -3.23 20.71
CA SER A 101 -2.32 -4.09 21.84
C SER A 101 -1.39 -5.29 21.97
N LEU A 102 -1.38 -5.91 23.16
CA LEU A 102 -0.61 -7.14 23.37
C LEU A 102 -1.14 -8.29 22.49
N ASP A 103 -2.45 -8.37 22.31
CA ASP A 103 -3.10 -9.38 21.46
C ASP A 103 -2.75 -9.17 19.99
N ASP A 104 -2.84 -7.94 19.49
CA ASP A 104 -2.41 -7.61 18.11
C ASP A 104 -0.93 -7.95 17.91
N PHE A 105 -0.08 -7.63 18.87
CA PHE A 105 1.34 -7.95 18.76
C PHE A 105 1.60 -9.45 18.76
N GLN A 106 0.87 -10.25 19.56
CA GLN A 106 0.97 -11.70 19.50
C GLN A 106 0.54 -12.20 18.12
N GLN A 107 -0.57 -11.71 17.60
CA GLN A 107 -1.03 -12.03 16.25
C GLN A 107 0.01 -11.69 15.17
N ILE A 108 0.65 -10.54 15.27
CA ILE A 108 1.74 -10.13 14.36
C ILE A 108 2.91 -11.13 14.41
N LYS A 109 3.30 -11.58 15.58
CA LYS A 109 4.35 -12.60 15.74
C LYS A 109 3.97 -13.93 15.10
N ASP A 110 2.73 -14.36 15.28
CA ASP A 110 2.23 -15.61 14.73
C ASP A 110 2.17 -15.53 13.18
N MET A 111 1.69 -14.41 12.63
CA MET A 111 1.74 -14.13 11.18
C MET A 111 3.18 -14.17 10.67
N HIS A 112 4.11 -13.51 11.34
CA HIS A 112 5.53 -13.53 10.98
C HIS A 112 6.08 -14.97 10.98
N TYR A 113 5.77 -15.75 12.00
CA TYR A 113 6.22 -17.14 12.10
C TYR A 113 5.72 -17.98 10.91
N VAL A 114 4.44 -17.91 10.60
CA VAL A 114 3.83 -18.65 9.47
C VAL A 114 4.46 -18.22 8.14
N LEU A 115 4.58 -16.91 7.89
CA LEU A 115 5.16 -16.39 6.65
C LEU A 115 6.60 -16.86 6.44
N TYR A 116 7.45 -16.70 7.45
CA TYR A 116 8.86 -17.06 7.35
C TYR A 116 9.13 -18.57 7.48
N SER A 117 8.13 -19.38 7.86
CA SER A 117 8.17 -20.85 7.74
C SER A 117 8.04 -21.31 6.28
N ASN A 118 7.43 -20.49 5.40
CA ASN A 118 7.42 -20.73 3.97
C ASN A 118 8.78 -20.32 3.37
N SER A 119 9.54 -21.32 2.88
CA SER A 119 10.89 -21.10 2.36
C SER A 119 10.92 -20.18 1.13
N PHE A 120 9.90 -20.26 0.27
CA PHE A 120 9.83 -19.43 -0.93
C PHE A 120 9.50 -17.97 -0.58
N ALA A 121 8.50 -17.72 0.29
CA ALA A 121 8.21 -16.37 0.79
C ALA A 121 9.44 -15.74 1.46
N ARG A 122 10.15 -16.53 2.29
CA ARG A 122 11.37 -16.07 2.95
C ARG A 122 12.45 -15.68 1.94
N THR A 123 12.65 -16.45 0.86
CA THR A 123 13.60 -16.13 -0.20
C THR A 123 13.22 -14.83 -0.91
N LEU A 124 11.95 -14.66 -1.27
CA LEU A 124 11.46 -13.43 -1.91
C LEU A 124 11.64 -12.19 -1.03
N LEU A 125 11.58 -12.33 0.29
CA LEU A 125 11.70 -11.22 1.25
C LEU A 125 13.14 -10.96 1.75
N THR A 126 14.18 -11.48 1.06
CA THR A 126 15.59 -11.22 1.42
C THR A 126 16.14 -9.91 0.87
N GLY A 127 15.48 -9.30 -0.09
CA GLY A 127 15.96 -8.14 -0.84
C GLY A 127 15.95 -6.81 -0.10
N LYS A 128 16.06 -5.73 -0.86
CA LYS A 128 15.99 -4.34 -0.35
C LYS A 128 14.54 -4.01 -0.01
N LYS A 129 14.30 -3.52 1.19
CA LYS A 129 12.96 -3.27 1.73
C LYS A 129 12.71 -1.79 1.95
N GLU A 130 11.47 -1.34 1.70
CA GLU A 130 10.99 -0.01 2.04
C GLU A 130 11.85 1.15 1.51
N LEU A 131 12.61 0.94 0.42
CA LEU A 131 13.35 2.02 -0.22
C LEU A 131 12.41 2.87 -1.07
N SER A 132 12.64 4.18 -1.03
CA SER A 132 11.87 5.16 -1.80
C SER A 132 12.59 5.51 -3.09
N TYR A 133 11.83 5.56 -4.18
CA TYR A 133 12.30 5.89 -5.51
C TYR A 133 11.50 7.06 -6.07
N PHE A 134 12.18 7.92 -6.83
CA PHE A 134 11.60 9.11 -7.44
C PHE A 134 12.08 9.23 -8.87
N THR A 135 11.18 9.49 -9.80
CA THR A 135 11.49 9.81 -11.21
C THR A 135 10.53 10.84 -11.74
N GLU A 136 10.89 11.47 -12.84
CA GLU A 136 10.00 12.36 -13.57
C GLU A 136 9.40 11.60 -14.75
N ASP A 137 8.08 11.57 -14.85
CA ASP A 137 7.40 10.95 -15.97
C ASP A 137 7.66 11.72 -17.26
N SER A 138 8.23 11.06 -18.26
CA SER A 138 8.65 11.68 -19.52
C SER A 138 7.51 12.27 -20.36
N GLU A 139 6.27 11.78 -20.17
CA GLU A 139 5.10 12.26 -20.91
C GLU A 139 4.42 13.46 -20.23
N THR A 140 4.40 13.49 -18.93
CA THR A 140 3.68 14.51 -18.15
C THR A 140 4.59 15.55 -17.50
N GLY A 141 5.87 15.24 -17.30
CA GLY A 141 6.80 16.05 -16.50
C GLY A 141 6.50 16.01 -15.00
N ILE A 142 5.62 15.11 -14.55
CA ILE A 142 5.24 15.00 -13.14
C ILE A 142 6.26 14.13 -12.40
N THR A 143 6.71 14.60 -11.27
CA THR A 143 7.51 13.76 -10.35
C THR A 143 6.64 12.64 -9.80
N MET A 144 7.02 11.41 -10.09
CA MET A 144 6.43 10.18 -9.55
C MET A 144 7.26 9.65 -8.39
N LYS A 145 6.60 9.00 -7.43
CA LYS A 145 7.29 8.36 -6.30
C LYS A 145 6.67 7.02 -5.94
N CYS A 146 7.52 6.05 -5.63
CA CYS A 146 7.09 4.75 -5.12
C CYS A 146 7.95 4.28 -3.96
N ARG A 147 7.39 3.37 -3.17
CA ARG A 147 8.08 2.65 -2.10
C ARG A 147 7.62 1.20 -2.14
N PRO A 148 8.33 0.33 -2.85
CA PRO A 148 8.03 -1.09 -2.87
C PRO A 148 8.34 -1.74 -1.51
N ASP A 149 7.54 -2.72 -1.14
CA ASP A 149 7.74 -3.48 0.09
C ASP A 149 9.09 -4.23 0.06
N CYS A 150 9.40 -4.89 -1.06
CA CYS A 150 10.69 -5.54 -1.24
C CYS A 150 11.07 -5.63 -2.73
N LEU A 151 12.34 -5.37 -3.01
CA LEU A 151 12.97 -5.67 -4.32
C LEU A 151 14.04 -6.73 -4.09
N THR A 152 13.94 -7.85 -4.78
CA THR A 152 14.91 -8.95 -4.64
C THR A 152 15.27 -9.53 -5.99
N GLU A 153 16.47 -10.10 -6.07
CA GLU A 153 16.91 -10.88 -7.23
C GLU A 153 17.09 -12.32 -6.80
N VAL A 154 16.45 -13.24 -7.53
CA VAL A 154 16.57 -14.67 -7.31
C VAL A 154 16.84 -15.35 -8.65
N ALA A 155 17.95 -16.05 -8.75
CA ALA A 155 18.35 -16.78 -9.96
C ALA A 155 18.34 -15.91 -11.24
N GLY A 156 18.73 -14.65 -11.15
CA GLY A 156 18.78 -13.71 -12.27
C GLY A 156 17.45 -13.06 -12.64
N THR A 157 16.38 -13.35 -11.91
CA THR A 157 15.09 -12.68 -12.06
C THR A 157 14.93 -11.62 -10.99
N HIS A 158 14.62 -10.38 -11.42
CA HIS A 158 14.32 -9.26 -10.51
C HIS A 158 12.84 -9.27 -10.15
N PHE A 159 12.55 -9.30 -8.86
CA PHE A 159 11.18 -9.33 -8.33
C PHE A 159 10.83 -8.02 -7.63
N LEU A 160 9.65 -7.51 -7.97
CA LEU A 160 8.94 -6.46 -7.25
C LEU A 160 7.87 -7.12 -6.38
N ILE A 161 8.06 -7.11 -5.08
CA ILE A 161 7.22 -7.80 -4.13
C ILE A 161 6.35 -6.80 -3.37
N ASP A 162 5.07 -7.13 -3.27
CA ASP A 162 4.09 -6.39 -2.49
C ASP A 162 3.39 -7.35 -1.51
N TYR A 163 3.58 -7.10 -0.21
CA TYR A 163 3.01 -7.88 0.87
C TYR A 163 1.66 -7.29 1.29
N LYS A 164 0.63 -8.10 1.26
CA LYS A 164 -0.73 -7.68 1.60
C LYS A 164 -1.34 -8.56 2.70
N THR A 165 -1.84 -7.91 3.75
CA THR A 165 -2.74 -8.58 4.69
C THR A 165 -4.17 -8.57 4.15
N CYS A 166 -4.85 -9.70 4.22
CA CYS A 166 -6.22 -9.86 3.72
C CYS A 166 -7.10 -10.67 4.68
N ASN A 167 -8.38 -10.78 4.38
CA ASN A 167 -9.29 -11.64 5.13
C ASN A 167 -9.29 -13.06 4.57
N ASP A 168 -9.07 -13.20 3.26
CA ASP A 168 -9.03 -14.47 2.54
C ASP A 168 -7.95 -14.35 1.46
N ALA A 169 -6.94 -15.21 1.52
CA ALA A 169 -5.80 -15.23 0.61
C ALA A 169 -6.03 -16.17 -0.59
N SER A 170 -7.20 -16.80 -0.73
CA SER A 170 -7.52 -17.59 -1.92
C SER A 170 -7.44 -16.72 -3.17
N THR A 171 -6.96 -17.30 -4.28
CA THR A 171 -6.70 -16.55 -5.52
C THR A 171 -7.94 -15.77 -6.01
N ASP A 172 -9.12 -16.40 -5.96
CA ASP A 172 -10.36 -15.80 -6.46
C ASP A 172 -10.86 -14.63 -5.61
N VAL A 173 -10.72 -14.72 -4.28
CA VAL A 173 -11.14 -13.64 -3.38
C VAL A 173 -10.11 -12.51 -3.42
N PHE A 174 -8.84 -12.84 -3.31
CA PHE A 174 -7.77 -11.85 -3.40
C PHE A 174 -7.81 -11.10 -4.74
N MET A 175 -8.05 -11.76 -5.86
CA MET A 175 -8.17 -11.13 -7.18
C MET A 175 -9.30 -10.07 -7.17
N ARG A 176 -10.48 -10.39 -6.64
CA ARG A 176 -11.60 -9.43 -6.55
C ARG A 176 -11.27 -8.24 -5.64
N ASP A 177 -10.67 -8.51 -4.48
CA ASP A 177 -10.25 -7.47 -3.56
C ASP A 177 -9.13 -6.61 -4.16
N SER A 178 -8.18 -7.21 -4.89
CA SER A 178 -7.07 -6.49 -5.51
C SER A 178 -7.54 -5.49 -6.57
N ILE A 179 -8.52 -5.85 -7.38
CA ILE A 179 -9.17 -4.93 -8.33
C ILE A 179 -9.91 -3.81 -7.60
N LYS A 180 -10.71 -4.17 -6.58
CA LYS A 180 -11.45 -3.20 -5.76
C LYS A 180 -10.54 -2.16 -5.10
N PHE A 181 -9.35 -2.56 -4.66
CA PHE A 181 -8.38 -1.69 -4.01
C PHE A 181 -7.32 -1.13 -4.98
N MET A 182 -7.49 -1.39 -6.28
CA MET A 182 -6.60 -0.92 -7.35
C MET A 182 -5.13 -1.32 -7.09
N TYR A 183 -4.89 -2.58 -6.75
CA TYR A 183 -3.53 -3.10 -6.59
C TYR A 183 -2.86 -3.33 -7.95
N ASP A 184 -3.64 -3.60 -9.00
CA ASP A 184 -3.19 -3.65 -10.39
C ASP A 184 -2.56 -2.31 -10.82
N MET A 185 -3.25 -1.21 -10.59
CA MET A 185 -2.73 0.12 -10.85
C MET A 185 -1.48 0.42 -10.00
N GLN A 186 -1.48 0.08 -8.72
CA GLN A 186 -0.34 0.29 -7.84
C GLN A 186 0.90 -0.43 -8.34
N MET A 187 0.77 -1.71 -8.72
CA MET A 187 1.92 -2.50 -9.13
C MET A 187 2.41 -2.14 -10.53
N ALA A 188 1.52 -1.81 -11.46
CA ALA A 188 1.90 -1.30 -12.76
C ALA A 188 2.66 0.04 -12.65
N TYR A 189 2.18 0.93 -11.78
CA TYR A 189 2.83 2.20 -11.48
C TYR A 189 4.22 2.01 -10.84
N TYR A 190 4.35 1.10 -9.88
CA TYR A 190 5.64 0.80 -9.24
C TYR A 190 6.62 0.17 -10.23
N LYS A 191 6.15 -0.82 -11.01
CA LYS A 191 6.96 -1.47 -12.04
C LYS A 191 7.47 -0.46 -13.05
N HIS A 192 6.62 0.44 -13.54
CA HIS A 192 7.01 1.48 -14.49
C HIS A 192 8.15 2.37 -13.95
N ILE A 193 8.04 2.88 -12.72
CA ILE A 193 9.07 3.70 -12.08
C ILE A 193 10.38 2.92 -11.91
N LEU A 194 10.28 1.68 -11.43
CA LEU A 194 11.46 0.89 -11.06
C LEU A 194 12.20 0.36 -12.29
N ASP A 195 11.48 -0.10 -13.31
CA ASP A 195 12.08 -0.58 -14.56
C ASP A 195 12.83 0.57 -15.26
N GLU A 196 12.25 1.79 -15.25
CA GLU A 196 12.90 2.97 -15.80
C GLU A 196 14.16 3.36 -15.03
N ILE A 197 14.08 3.49 -13.70
CA ILE A 197 15.21 3.93 -12.87
C ILE A 197 16.33 2.89 -12.86
N LEU A 198 15.99 1.61 -12.70
CA LEU A 198 16.95 0.55 -12.48
C LEU A 198 17.48 -0.04 -13.79
N GLY A 199 16.74 0.15 -14.88
CA GLY A 199 17.10 -0.36 -16.21
C GLY A 199 17.00 -1.88 -16.32
N VAL A 200 16.18 -2.51 -15.49
CA VAL A 200 15.88 -3.95 -15.48
C VAL A 200 14.39 -4.17 -15.39
N GLU A 201 13.91 -5.25 -16.00
CA GLU A 201 12.51 -5.62 -15.92
C GLU A 201 12.22 -6.40 -14.63
N HIS A 202 11.18 -5.99 -13.90
CA HIS A 202 10.75 -6.66 -12.68
C HIS A 202 9.53 -7.57 -12.93
N THR A 203 9.58 -8.77 -12.39
CA THR A 203 8.42 -9.63 -12.22
C THR A 203 7.69 -9.23 -10.94
N VAL A 204 6.40 -8.91 -11.06
CA VAL A 204 5.57 -8.52 -9.91
C VAL A 204 5.09 -9.75 -9.18
N VAL A 205 5.15 -9.75 -7.85
CA VAL A 205 4.64 -10.82 -7.00
C VAL A 205 3.88 -10.24 -5.81
N PHE A 206 2.65 -10.69 -5.61
CA PHE A 206 1.91 -10.48 -4.37
C PHE A 206 2.20 -11.60 -3.38
N ILE A 207 2.47 -11.24 -2.14
CA ILE A 207 2.43 -12.15 -1.01
C ILE A 207 1.21 -11.77 -0.16
N ALA A 208 0.11 -12.49 -0.34
CA ALA A 208 -1.11 -12.28 0.43
C ALA A 208 -1.10 -13.16 1.68
N GLN A 209 -1.39 -12.58 2.83
CA GLN A 209 -1.47 -13.31 4.10
C GLN A 209 -2.76 -12.99 4.84
N GLU A 210 -3.45 -14.03 5.28
CA GLU A 210 -4.65 -13.90 6.10
C GLU A 210 -4.33 -13.34 7.49
N LYS A 211 -5.20 -12.44 7.97
CA LYS A 211 -5.09 -11.86 9.30
C LYS A 211 -5.61 -12.78 10.41
N THR A 212 -6.36 -13.81 10.05
CA THR A 212 -6.94 -14.77 11.01
C THR A 212 -6.23 -16.10 10.95
N ALA A 213 -6.13 -16.81 12.08
CA ALA A 213 -5.54 -18.13 12.12
C ALA A 213 -6.27 -19.09 11.14
N PRO A 214 -5.53 -19.92 10.39
CA PRO A 214 -4.10 -20.26 10.57
C PRO A 214 -3.13 -19.34 9.82
N TYR A 215 -3.50 -18.12 9.44
CA TYR A 215 -2.66 -17.10 8.78
C TYR A 215 -2.10 -17.56 7.44
N CYS A 216 -2.93 -18.21 6.64
CA CYS A 216 -2.54 -18.75 5.34
C CYS A 216 -1.85 -17.71 4.46
N VAL A 217 -0.82 -18.17 3.75
CA VAL A 217 -0.04 -17.35 2.81
C VAL A 217 -0.27 -17.87 1.40
N ASN A 218 -0.57 -16.98 0.48
CA ASN A 218 -0.63 -17.26 -0.96
C ASN A 218 0.33 -16.32 -1.70
N ILE A 219 1.12 -16.89 -2.61
CA ILE A 219 2.09 -16.15 -3.43
C ILE A 219 1.59 -16.19 -4.87
N MET A 220 1.36 -15.02 -5.44
CA MET A 220 0.68 -14.88 -6.73
C MET A 220 1.44 -13.93 -7.64
N GLU A 221 1.59 -14.33 -8.89
CA GLU A 221 2.09 -13.50 -9.98
C GLU A 221 0.89 -13.02 -10.82
N PRO A 222 0.71 -11.69 -11.00
CA PRO A 222 -0.33 -11.17 -11.86
C PRO A 222 -0.01 -11.46 -13.33
N ASN A 223 -1.03 -11.80 -14.11
CA ASN A 223 -0.87 -12.01 -15.55
C ASN A 223 -0.77 -10.69 -16.32
N GLU A 224 -0.44 -10.79 -17.60
CA GLU A 224 -0.30 -9.65 -18.51
C GLU A 224 -1.54 -8.73 -18.55
N TYR A 225 -2.75 -9.30 -18.57
CA TYR A 225 -3.99 -8.51 -18.62
C TYR A 225 -4.20 -7.69 -17.35
N TYR A 226 -3.87 -8.26 -16.20
CA TYR A 226 -3.93 -7.56 -14.91
C TYR A 226 -2.97 -6.38 -14.89
N MET A 227 -1.73 -6.59 -15.32
CA MET A 227 -0.72 -5.53 -15.36
C MET A 227 -1.05 -4.44 -16.38
N ARG A 228 -1.59 -4.82 -17.54
CA ARG A 228 -2.02 -3.88 -18.58
C ARG A 228 -3.18 -3.01 -18.11
N SER A 229 -4.20 -3.60 -17.49
CA SER A 229 -5.30 -2.84 -16.87
C SER A 229 -4.79 -1.79 -15.89
N GLY A 230 -3.86 -2.18 -15.02
CA GLY A 230 -3.23 -1.26 -14.07
C GLY A 230 -2.43 -0.15 -14.75
N ALA A 231 -1.73 -0.47 -15.86
CA ALA A 231 -0.95 0.51 -16.62
C ALA A 231 -1.84 1.56 -17.28
N ASP A 232 -2.94 1.13 -17.91
CA ASP A 232 -3.91 2.03 -18.53
C ASP A 232 -4.51 2.98 -17.48
N MET A 233 -4.87 2.46 -16.29
CA MET A 233 -5.43 3.26 -15.20
C MET A 233 -4.44 4.28 -14.63
N PHE A 234 -3.19 3.90 -14.34
CA PHE A 234 -2.26 4.87 -13.77
C PHE A 234 -1.96 5.99 -14.77
N ARG A 235 -1.87 5.68 -16.05
CA ARG A 235 -1.64 6.66 -17.11
C ARG A 235 -2.81 7.64 -17.21
N GLU A 236 -4.04 7.14 -17.20
CA GLU A 236 -5.25 7.95 -17.18
C GLU A 236 -5.25 8.94 -16.01
N TYR A 237 -5.03 8.43 -14.78
CA TYR A 237 -5.10 9.27 -13.58
C TYR A 237 -3.89 10.19 -13.41
N LEU A 238 -2.72 9.84 -13.94
CA LEU A 238 -1.58 10.75 -13.96
C LEU A 238 -1.81 11.92 -14.92
N ASN A 239 -2.37 11.66 -16.10
CA ASN A 239 -2.76 12.70 -17.05
C ASN A 239 -3.86 13.62 -16.47
N LEU A 240 -4.86 13.03 -15.82
CA LEU A 240 -5.91 13.79 -15.14
C LEU A 240 -5.34 14.66 -14.00
N TYR A 241 -4.38 14.14 -13.24
CA TYR A 241 -3.68 14.91 -12.22
C TYR A 241 -2.94 16.09 -12.81
N LYS A 242 -2.22 15.90 -13.94
CA LYS A 242 -1.54 16.97 -14.67
C LYS A 242 -2.52 18.06 -15.07
N GLU A 243 -3.60 17.70 -15.75
CA GLU A 243 -4.63 18.65 -16.21
C GLU A 243 -5.18 19.48 -15.03
N CYS A 244 -5.56 18.82 -13.94
CA CYS A 244 -6.08 19.50 -12.76
C CYS A 244 -5.03 20.41 -12.10
N SER A 245 -3.76 20.02 -12.11
CA SER A 245 -2.67 20.80 -11.54
C SER A 245 -2.37 22.05 -12.36
N GLU A 246 -2.40 21.96 -13.70
CA GLU A 246 -2.15 23.06 -14.61
C GLU A 246 -3.33 24.06 -14.65
N THR A 247 -4.55 23.57 -14.62
CA THR A 247 -5.75 24.40 -14.68
C THR A 247 -6.23 24.93 -13.33
N GLY A 248 -5.80 24.31 -12.24
CA GLY A 248 -6.33 24.57 -10.90
C GLY A 248 -7.75 24.06 -10.68
N ASN A 249 -8.34 23.37 -11.67
CA ASN A 249 -9.72 22.90 -11.65
C ASN A 249 -9.81 21.46 -11.12
N TRP A 250 -10.09 21.32 -9.84
CA TRP A 250 -10.27 20.03 -9.16
C TRP A 250 -11.76 19.70 -9.04
N TYR A 251 -12.37 19.26 -10.15
CA TYR A 251 -13.81 18.99 -10.23
C TYR A 251 -14.22 17.67 -9.58
N GLY A 252 -15.53 17.60 -9.24
CA GLY A 252 -16.16 16.39 -8.68
C GLY A 252 -16.58 15.42 -9.79
N TYR A 253 -17.81 14.90 -9.66
CA TYR A 253 -18.46 14.22 -10.76
C TYR A 253 -18.84 15.26 -11.83
N MET A 254 -19.10 14.79 -13.06
CA MET A 254 -19.30 15.70 -14.21
C MET A 254 -20.19 16.89 -13.82
N LYS A 255 -19.73 18.08 -14.24
CA LYS A 255 -20.51 19.32 -14.11
C LYS A 255 -21.49 19.39 -15.28
N ASP A 256 -22.62 20.04 -15.07
CA ASP A 256 -23.54 20.51 -16.11
C ASP A 256 -24.19 19.41 -16.99
N GLU A 257 -24.02 18.14 -16.64
CA GLU A 257 -24.66 17.02 -17.31
C GLU A 257 -25.47 16.14 -16.33
N VAL A 258 -26.57 15.59 -16.82
CA VAL A 258 -27.34 14.58 -16.08
C VAL A 258 -26.74 13.22 -16.37
N ASN A 259 -26.13 12.61 -15.36
CA ASN A 259 -25.61 11.26 -15.50
C ASN A 259 -26.74 10.24 -15.63
N SER A 260 -26.68 9.38 -16.64
CA SER A 260 -27.62 8.28 -16.78
C SER A 260 -27.37 7.21 -15.73
N LEU A 261 -28.40 6.85 -14.97
CA LEU A 261 -28.35 5.74 -14.01
C LEU A 261 -29.05 4.54 -14.63
N GLY A 262 -28.31 3.50 -14.98
CA GLY A 262 -28.80 2.25 -15.53
C GLY A 262 -28.64 1.07 -14.55
N LEU A 263 -29.30 -0.04 -14.87
CA LEU A 263 -29.08 -1.30 -14.16
C LEU A 263 -27.74 -1.92 -14.57
N PRO A 264 -27.08 -2.67 -13.67
CA PRO A 264 -25.92 -3.48 -14.06
C PRO A 264 -26.31 -4.47 -15.18
N ASN A 265 -25.37 -4.74 -16.10
CA ASN A 265 -25.63 -5.57 -17.29
C ASN A 265 -26.25 -6.95 -16.96
N TRP A 266 -25.85 -7.58 -15.86
CA TRP A 266 -26.39 -8.87 -15.43
C TRP A 266 -27.85 -8.79 -14.99
N LEU A 267 -28.30 -7.63 -14.49
CA LEU A 267 -29.69 -7.39 -14.10
C LEU A 267 -30.51 -6.85 -15.29
N GLN A 268 -29.89 -6.01 -16.14
CA GLN A 268 -30.55 -5.46 -17.33
C GLN A 268 -31.03 -6.56 -18.26
N LYS A 269 -30.22 -7.61 -18.49
CA LYS A 269 -30.56 -8.79 -19.30
C LYS A 269 -31.85 -9.50 -18.88
N GLN A 270 -32.33 -9.32 -17.63
CA GLN A 270 -33.58 -9.90 -17.16
C GLN A 270 -34.82 -9.11 -17.66
N TYR A 271 -34.63 -7.91 -18.15
CA TYR A 271 -35.67 -7.02 -18.68
C TYR A 271 -35.61 -6.85 -20.20
N GLU A 272 -34.57 -7.40 -20.84
CA GLU A 272 -34.49 -7.49 -22.30
C GLU A 272 -35.26 -8.76 -22.73
N VAL A 273 -36.57 -8.58 -23.08
CA VAL A 273 -37.47 -9.64 -23.58
C VAL A 273 -37.40 -9.69 -25.10
#